data_39f0f1e94b3d051184397698bd202f0d
#
_entry.id   39f0f1e94b3d051184397698bd202f0d
#
_cell.length_a   1.000
_cell.length_b   1.000
_cell.length_c   1.000
_cell.angle_alpha   90.00
_cell.angle_beta   90.00
_cell.angle_gamma   90.00
#
_symmetry.space_group_name_H-M   'P 1'
#
loop_
_entity.id
_entity.type
_entity.pdbx_description
1 polymer ?
#
loop_
_entity_poly.entity_id
_entity_poly.type
_entity_poly.pdbx_seq_one_letter_code
_entity_poly.pdbx_strand_id
1 'polypeptide(L)'
;PATELDVIHWHLPEHLPILPAPLAEPINDIHIPHSSARTYQVRAGEWIQIIDVSGKQCSDFIAFDKDALDLGETVTLDAAATRTLANCAMPQPGLFSRFADQRLQPMLEVVQDTVGRHDSFMLACTPKFYEDSGYFGHISCTENFNRELAVFNIAPRAGWPAINFFFNTHVEPCGTLSADEPWSRAGDYVLLRAKRDLVCASSACPDDIDPANGWTPTDIQVRIYSAEHEFPRSIANRTTPEELPRMTLQTAFHRRTSALTQRFIEYRGYWLPSEFEGWGRRAEYLACRERVAVMDLTPLRKFEVVGPDAERLLQYALTRNVRRLSV
;
A
#
# COMPACT_ATOMS: atom_id res chain seq x y z
N PRO A 1 -19.37 -50.63 24.42
CA PRO A 1 -19.21 -50.35 23.01
C PRO A 1 -19.17 -48.81 22.86
N ALA A 2 -18.00 -48.32 22.49
CA ALA A 2 -17.84 -46.93 22.17
C ALA A 2 -18.47 -46.68 20.78
N THR A 3 -19.42 -45.79 20.70
CA THR A 3 -19.99 -45.31 19.46
C THR A 3 -18.93 -44.47 18.76
N GLU A 4 -18.50 -44.89 17.58
CA GLU A 4 -17.73 -44.07 16.66
C GLU A 4 -18.52 -42.79 16.34
N LEU A 5 -17.92 -41.65 16.66
CA LEU A 5 -18.40 -40.35 16.19
C LEU A 5 -17.96 -40.20 14.73
N ASP A 6 -18.91 -40.29 13.80
CA ASP A 6 -18.68 -39.90 12.41
C ASP A 6 -18.30 -38.45 12.36
N VAL A 7 -17.00 -38.16 12.12
CA VAL A 7 -16.52 -36.85 11.81
C VAL A 7 -16.96 -36.49 10.40
N ILE A 8 -18.03 -35.73 10.29
CA ILE A 8 -18.46 -35.16 9.00
C ILE A 8 -17.42 -34.17 8.54
N HIS A 9 -16.54 -34.56 7.64
CA HIS A 9 -15.67 -33.64 6.91
C HIS A 9 -16.53 -32.85 5.94
N TRP A 10 -16.86 -31.62 6.32
CA TRP A 10 -17.40 -30.63 5.40
C TRP A 10 -16.27 -30.21 4.45
N HIS A 11 -16.21 -30.81 3.27
CA HIS A 11 -15.47 -30.24 2.16
C HIS A 11 -16.30 -29.07 1.66
N LEU A 12 -15.98 -27.85 2.15
CA LEU A 12 -16.36 -26.65 1.43
C LEU A 12 -15.77 -26.78 0.02
N PRO A 13 -16.53 -26.53 -1.05
CA PRO A 13 -15.94 -26.48 -2.38
C PRO A 13 -14.81 -25.45 -2.30
N GLU A 14 -13.61 -25.86 -2.73
CA GLU A 14 -12.49 -24.96 -2.94
C GLU A 14 -12.96 -23.91 -3.96
N HIS A 15 -13.47 -22.80 -3.47
CA HIS A 15 -13.63 -21.62 -4.30
C HIS A 15 -12.20 -21.15 -4.61
N LEU A 16 -11.73 -21.48 -5.81
CA LEU A 16 -10.53 -20.86 -6.35
C LEU A 16 -10.70 -19.35 -6.14
N PRO A 17 -9.72 -18.67 -5.52
CA PRO A 17 -9.84 -17.25 -5.27
C PRO A 17 -10.06 -16.54 -6.61
N ILE A 18 -11.15 -15.80 -6.69
CA ILE A 18 -11.48 -15.05 -7.91
C ILE A 18 -10.60 -13.79 -7.88
N LEU A 19 -9.60 -13.76 -8.76
CA LEU A 19 -8.80 -12.55 -8.96
C LEU A 19 -9.70 -11.36 -9.29
N PRO A 20 -9.41 -10.17 -8.79
CA PRO A 20 -10.15 -8.97 -9.16
C PRO A 20 -10.03 -8.75 -10.67
N ALA A 21 -11.07 -8.18 -11.26
CA ALA A 21 -11.02 -7.79 -12.67
C ALA A 21 -9.81 -6.87 -12.90
N PRO A 22 -9.07 -7.05 -14.01
CA PRO A 22 -7.98 -6.13 -14.35
C PRO A 22 -8.45 -4.68 -14.43
N LEU A 23 -7.62 -3.75 -13.99
CA LEU A 23 -7.92 -2.31 -14.06
C LEU A 23 -7.96 -1.78 -15.49
N ALA A 24 -7.24 -2.44 -16.39
CA ALA A 24 -7.20 -2.26 -17.83
C ALA A 24 -6.68 -3.56 -18.46
N GLU A 25 -6.51 -3.61 -19.79
CA GLU A 25 -5.84 -4.75 -20.43
C GLU A 25 -4.36 -4.81 -20.00
N PRO A 26 -3.91 -5.87 -19.29
CA PRO A 26 -2.53 -5.95 -18.83
C PRO A 26 -1.59 -6.29 -19.98
N ILE A 27 -0.40 -5.66 -20.02
CA ILE A 27 0.69 -6.03 -20.92
C ILE A 27 1.30 -7.36 -20.47
N ASN A 28 1.31 -7.59 -19.16
CA ASN A 28 1.83 -8.81 -18.57
C ASN A 28 0.99 -9.17 -17.32
N ASP A 29 0.70 -10.45 -17.17
CA ASP A 29 -0.07 -11.00 -16.04
C ASP A 29 0.70 -12.21 -15.48
N ILE A 30 1.36 -12.01 -14.31
CA ILE A 30 2.38 -12.90 -13.77
C ILE A 30 1.85 -13.55 -12.50
N HIS A 31 1.70 -14.85 -12.52
CA HIS A 31 1.40 -15.65 -11.34
C HIS A 31 2.69 -16.01 -10.61
N ILE A 32 2.73 -15.74 -9.31
CA ILE A 32 3.82 -16.07 -8.41
C ILE A 32 3.29 -17.07 -7.38
N PRO A 33 3.59 -18.36 -7.53
CA PRO A 33 3.20 -19.38 -6.57
C PRO A 33 3.76 -19.06 -5.17
N HIS A 34 3.06 -19.48 -4.14
CA HIS A 34 3.55 -19.36 -2.76
C HIS A 34 4.99 -19.87 -2.64
N SER A 35 5.74 -19.31 -1.73
CA SER A 35 7.13 -19.71 -1.44
C SER A 35 8.08 -19.57 -2.64
N SER A 36 7.74 -18.71 -3.62
CA SER A 36 8.54 -18.46 -4.81
C SER A 36 8.67 -16.97 -5.12
N ALA A 37 9.52 -16.62 -6.08
CA ALA A 37 9.63 -15.26 -6.59
C ALA A 37 9.63 -15.23 -8.11
N ARG A 38 9.37 -14.06 -8.70
CA ARG A 38 9.55 -13.76 -10.12
C ARG A 38 10.15 -12.39 -10.29
N THR A 39 11.07 -12.29 -11.27
CA THR A 39 11.56 -11.02 -11.80
C THR A 39 10.75 -10.59 -13.00
N TYR A 40 10.62 -9.29 -13.17
CA TYR A 40 9.98 -8.68 -14.34
C TYR A 40 10.54 -7.28 -14.59
N GLN A 41 10.46 -6.83 -15.85
CA GLN A 41 10.89 -5.51 -16.24
C GLN A 41 9.69 -4.59 -16.43
N VAL A 42 9.86 -3.32 -16.07
CA VAL A 42 8.82 -2.29 -16.19
C VAL A 42 9.47 -1.02 -16.72
N ARG A 43 8.86 -0.41 -17.72
CA ARG A 43 9.34 0.85 -18.30
C ARG A 43 8.83 2.06 -17.51
N ALA A 44 9.52 3.18 -17.69
CA ALA A 44 9.09 4.46 -17.14
C ALA A 44 7.64 4.78 -17.56
N GLY A 45 6.80 5.13 -16.56
CA GLY A 45 5.39 5.43 -16.76
C GLY A 45 4.44 4.24 -16.71
N GLU A 46 4.92 3.01 -16.88
CA GLU A 46 4.10 1.79 -16.74
C GLU A 46 3.69 1.57 -15.29
N TRP A 47 2.69 0.69 -15.11
CA TRP A 47 2.05 0.44 -13.84
C TRP A 47 2.27 -0.99 -13.39
N ILE A 48 2.46 -1.18 -12.09
CA ILE A 48 2.61 -2.49 -11.43
C ILE A 48 1.48 -2.64 -10.44
N GLN A 49 0.61 -3.61 -10.62
CA GLN A 49 -0.40 -4.01 -9.64
C GLN A 49 0.07 -5.30 -8.97
N ILE A 50 0.34 -5.25 -7.67
CA ILE A 50 0.69 -6.41 -6.85
C ILE A 50 -0.57 -6.80 -6.08
N ILE A 51 -1.05 -8.03 -6.26
CA ILE A 51 -2.34 -8.51 -5.76
C ILE A 51 -2.10 -9.66 -4.80
N ASP A 52 -2.68 -9.56 -3.61
CA ASP A 52 -2.83 -10.67 -2.69
C ASP A 52 -4.02 -11.52 -3.13
N VAL A 53 -3.74 -12.72 -3.64
CA VAL A 53 -4.73 -13.57 -4.31
C VAL A 53 -5.78 -14.09 -3.34
N SER A 54 -5.33 -14.59 -2.19
CA SER A 54 -6.19 -15.27 -1.21
C SER A 54 -6.48 -14.45 0.04
N GLY A 55 -5.75 -13.35 0.24
CA GLY A 55 -5.72 -12.56 1.46
C GLY A 55 -4.68 -13.07 2.45
N LYS A 56 -4.24 -12.15 3.32
CA LYS A 56 -3.26 -12.41 4.39
C LYS A 56 -1.88 -12.87 3.91
N GLN A 57 -1.50 -12.61 2.66
CA GLN A 57 -0.23 -12.98 2.09
C GLN A 57 0.72 -11.78 1.98
N CYS A 58 1.88 -11.88 2.61
CA CYS A 58 2.96 -10.93 2.44
C CYS A 58 3.64 -11.10 1.07
N SER A 59 3.87 -10.00 0.37
CA SER A 59 4.65 -9.94 -0.85
C SER A 59 5.88 -9.07 -0.64
N ASP A 60 7.05 -9.67 -0.55
CA ASP A 60 8.30 -8.93 -0.52
C ASP A 60 8.61 -8.39 -1.92
N PHE A 61 9.00 -7.13 -1.99
CA PHE A 61 9.24 -6.43 -3.25
C PHE A 61 10.57 -5.70 -3.22
N ILE A 62 11.34 -5.87 -4.29
CA ILE A 62 12.59 -5.13 -4.54
C ILE A 62 12.60 -4.60 -5.97
N ALA A 63 13.32 -3.49 -6.21
CA ALA A 63 13.43 -2.88 -7.53
C ALA A 63 14.85 -2.32 -7.75
N PHE A 64 15.32 -2.43 -8.98
CA PHE A 64 16.61 -1.95 -9.44
C PHE A 64 16.44 -1.01 -10.62
N ASP A 65 17.28 0.01 -10.69
CA ASP A 65 17.39 0.88 -11.86
C ASP A 65 17.99 0.08 -13.03
N LYS A 66 17.23 -0.07 -14.10
CA LYS A 66 17.66 -0.89 -15.24
C LYS A 66 18.85 -0.28 -15.99
N ASP A 67 18.85 1.04 -16.18
CA ASP A 67 19.94 1.72 -16.90
C ASP A 67 21.26 1.60 -16.13
N ALA A 68 21.20 1.70 -14.79
CA ALA A 68 22.37 1.48 -13.96
C ALA A 68 22.87 0.03 -14.04
N LEU A 69 21.96 -0.96 -14.00
CA LEU A 69 22.33 -2.37 -14.17
C LEU A 69 23.00 -2.65 -15.53
N ASP A 70 22.50 -2.05 -16.61
CA ASP A 70 23.08 -2.19 -17.95
C ASP A 70 24.51 -1.60 -18.01
N LEU A 71 24.85 -0.66 -17.13
CA LEU A 71 26.18 -0.10 -16.94
C LEU A 71 27.05 -0.86 -15.92
N GLY A 72 26.52 -1.94 -15.34
CA GLY A 72 27.22 -2.74 -14.32
C GLY A 72 27.16 -2.15 -12.91
N GLU A 73 26.29 -1.17 -12.67
CA GLU A 73 26.07 -0.55 -11.37
C GLU A 73 24.78 -1.08 -10.71
N THR A 74 24.83 -1.33 -9.40
CA THR A 74 23.65 -1.75 -8.66
C THR A 74 23.04 -0.55 -7.92
N VAL A 75 21.99 0.02 -8.51
CA VAL A 75 21.15 1.06 -7.89
C VAL A 75 19.81 0.44 -7.57
N THR A 76 19.45 0.41 -6.28
CA THR A 76 18.26 -0.30 -5.79
C THR A 76 17.37 0.61 -4.96
N LEU A 77 16.10 0.26 -4.90
CA LEU A 77 15.15 0.83 -3.94
C LEU A 77 15.71 0.74 -2.53
N ASP A 78 15.61 1.83 -1.78
CA ASP A 78 16.12 1.96 -0.42
C ASP A 78 15.00 2.39 0.53
N ALA A 79 14.63 1.50 1.45
CA ALA A 79 13.56 1.75 2.40
C ALA A 79 13.92 2.85 3.42
N ALA A 80 15.20 2.97 3.82
CA ALA A 80 15.64 3.99 4.77
C ALA A 80 15.63 5.39 4.12
N ALA A 81 16.16 5.51 2.88
CA ALA A 81 16.06 6.73 2.09
C ALA A 81 14.59 7.13 1.87
N THR A 82 13.75 6.18 1.52
CA THR A 82 12.32 6.38 1.32
C THR A 82 11.65 6.95 2.58
N ARG A 83 11.82 6.30 3.74
CA ARG A 83 11.25 6.78 5.01
C ARG A 83 11.76 8.17 5.39
N THR A 84 13.03 8.43 5.16
CA THR A 84 13.64 9.74 5.45
C THR A 84 13.01 10.85 4.61
N LEU A 85 12.86 10.64 3.30
CA LEU A 85 12.30 11.63 2.39
C LEU A 85 10.78 11.80 2.56
N ALA A 86 10.07 10.72 2.81
CA ALA A 86 8.64 10.73 3.00
C ALA A 86 8.21 11.14 4.43
N ASN A 87 9.13 11.07 5.40
CA ASN A 87 8.86 11.26 6.83
C ASN A 87 7.68 10.42 7.34
N CYS A 88 7.57 9.19 6.82
CA CYS A 88 6.56 8.21 7.21
C CYS A 88 7.12 6.79 7.07
N ALA A 89 6.52 5.84 7.78
CA ALA A 89 6.95 4.43 7.74
C ALA A 89 6.79 3.81 6.35
N MET A 90 5.74 4.18 5.64
CA MET A 90 5.41 3.65 4.32
C MET A 90 4.84 4.74 3.42
N PRO A 91 5.33 4.93 2.19
CA PRO A 91 4.69 5.80 1.22
C PRO A 91 3.24 5.42 0.98
N GLN A 92 2.39 6.45 0.92
CA GLN A 92 0.97 6.29 0.65
C GLN A 92 0.59 7.14 -0.56
N PRO A 93 -0.49 6.80 -1.28
CA PRO A 93 -0.98 7.68 -2.33
C PRO A 93 -1.12 9.13 -1.85
N GLY A 94 -0.68 10.10 -2.65
CA GLY A 94 -0.74 11.52 -2.33
C GLY A 94 0.62 12.19 -2.24
N LEU A 95 0.82 13.03 -1.22
CA LEU A 95 2.03 13.87 -1.09
C LEU A 95 3.32 13.05 -0.89
N PHE A 96 3.25 12.01 -0.07
CA PHE A 96 4.39 11.16 0.30
C PHE A 96 4.29 9.79 -0.38
N SER A 97 4.13 9.79 -1.70
CA SER A 97 3.82 8.59 -2.48
C SER A 97 5.03 7.89 -3.09
N ARG A 98 6.25 8.42 -2.92
CA ARG A 98 7.41 7.96 -3.69
C ARG A 98 8.32 7.05 -2.90
N PHE A 99 8.72 5.95 -3.53
CA PHE A 99 9.88 5.18 -3.15
C PHE A 99 11.14 5.74 -3.82
N ALA A 100 12.20 5.86 -3.05
CA ALA A 100 13.49 6.38 -3.50
C ALA A 100 14.57 5.30 -3.51
N ASP A 101 15.59 5.51 -4.35
CA ASP A 101 16.81 4.72 -4.33
C ASP A 101 17.82 5.24 -3.28
N GLN A 102 18.98 4.54 -3.16
CA GLN A 102 20.07 4.94 -2.28
C GLN A 102 20.74 6.28 -2.70
N ARG A 103 20.44 6.82 -3.89
CA ARG A 103 20.85 8.13 -4.39
C ARG A 103 19.79 9.21 -4.14
N LEU A 104 18.75 8.89 -3.38
CA LEU A 104 17.62 9.76 -3.05
C LEU A 104 16.79 10.18 -4.27
N GLN A 105 16.83 9.39 -5.36
CA GLN A 105 16.05 9.65 -6.56
C GLN A 105 14.79 8.80 -6.59
N PRO A 106 13.66 9.32 -7.11
CA PRO A 106 12.40 8.57 -7.14
C PRO A 106 12.48 7.39 -8.13
N MET A 107 12.06 6.21 -7.67
CA MET A 107 11.94 4.99 -8.49
C MET A 107 10.49 4.65 -8.83
N LEU A 108 9.63 4.71 -7.84
CA LEU A 108 8.23 4.32 -7.94
C LEU A 108 7.34 5.32 -7.22
N GLU A 109 6.08 5.35 -7.60
CA GLU A 109 5.03 6.11 -6.92
C GLU A 109 3.88 5.18 -6.55
N VAL A 110 3.43 5.20 -5.30
CA VAL A 110 2.21 4.49 -4.87
C VAL A 110 1.00 5.30 -5.32
N VAL A 111 0.11 4.70 -6.09
CA VAL A 111 -1.06 5.37 -6.66
C VAL A 111 -2.36 4.85 -6.08
N GLN A 112 -2.47 3.52 -5.89
CA GLN A 112 -3.60 2.94 -5.18
C GLN A 112 -3.10 1.96 -4.13
N ASP A 113 -3.80 1.90 -3.01
CA ASP A 113 -3.53 0.97 -1.93
C ASP A 113 -4.87 0.59 -1.28
N THR A 114 -5.25 -0.67 -1.35
CA THR A 114 -6.52 -1.16 -0.81
C THR A 114 -6.42 -1.64 0.64
N VAL A 115 -5.20 -1.65 1.21
CA VAL A 115 -4.94 -2.19 2.56
C VAL A 115 -4.47 -1.12 3.54
N GLY A 116 -3.50 -0.30 3.14
CA GLY A 116 -2.91 0.75 3.99
C GLY A 116 -2.02 0.22 5.13
N ARG A 117 -1.65 -1.06 5.09
CA ARG A 117 -0.78 -1.72 6.06
C ARG A 117 0.29 -2.52 5.34
N HIS A 118 1.55 -2.08 5.52
CA HIS A 118 2.73 -2.66 4.89
C HIS A 118 3.94 -2.40 5.77
N ASP A 119 5.00 -3.18 5.56
CA ASP A 119 6.25 -3.00 6.27
C ASP A 119 7.38 -2.52 5.35
N SER A 120 8.27 -1.71 5.90
CA SER A 120 9.51 -1.26 5.26
C SER A 120 10.71 -1.29 6.20
N PHE A 121 10.58 -1.92 7.37
CA PHE A 121 11.63 -1.99 8.38
C PHE A 121 12.37 -3.32 8.35
N MET A 122 11.64 -4.41 8.08
CA MET A 122 12.21 -5.75 8.07
C MET A 122 12.88 -6.07 6.74
N LEU A 123 13.86 -6.94 6.76
CA LEU A 123 14.37 -7.55 5.54
C LEU A 123 13.32 -8.53 4.98
N ALA A 124 13.43 -8.87 3.69
CA ALA A 124 12.87 -10.11 3.19
C ALA A 124 13.36 -11.27 4.06
N CYS A 125 12.48 -12.20 4.42
CA CYS A 125 12.84 -13.30 5.32
C CYS A 125 14.09 -14.03 4.84
N THR A 126 14.95 -14.46 5.79
CA THR A 126 16.28 -15.00 5.51
C THR A 126 16.41 -16.43 6.02
N PRO A 127 17.31 -17.25 5.46
CA PRO A 127 17.62 -18.55 6.02
C PRO A 127 18.00 -18.46 7.51
N LYS A 128 18.78 -17.43 7.86
CA LYS A 128 19.24 -17.20 9.23
C LYS A 128 18.10 -16.99 10.22
N PHE A 129 17.04 -16.28 9.83
CA PHE A 129 15.83 -16.08 10.65
C PHE A 129 15.18 -17.42 11.00
N TYR A 130 15.02 -18.30 10.01
CA TYR A 130 14.43 -19.63 10.20
C TYR A 130 15.35 -20.55 11.01
N GLU A 131 16.66 -20.56 10.72
CA GLU A 131 17.64 -21.36 11.46
C GLU A 131 17.70 -20.98 12.95
N ASP A 132 17.69 -19.67 13.26
CA ASP A 132 17.67 -19.17 14.64
C ASP A 132 16.38 -19.55 15.37
N SER A 133 15.30 -19.72 14.63
CA SER A 133 14.01 -20.20 15.13
C SER A 133 13.91 -21.73 15.18
N GLY A 134 14.95 -22.47 14.73
CA GLY A 134 15.01 -23.92 14.75
C GLY A 134 14.52 -24.63 13.49
N TYR A 135 14.23 -23.90 12.42
CA TYR A 135 13.69 -24.42 11.15
C TYR A 135 14.79 -24.45 10.07
N PHE A 136 15.67 -25.45 10.13
CA PHE A 136 16.78 -25.59 9.19
C PHE A 136 16.30 -25.99 7.79
N GLY A 137 16.82 -25.33 6.76
CA GLY A 137 16.49 -25.60 5.36
C GLY A 137 15.12 -25.09 4.92
N HIS A 138 14.50 -24.22 5.72
CA HIS A 138 13.28 -23.55 5.33
C HIS A 138 13.51 -22.61 4.14
N ILE A 139 12.58 -22.59 3.16
CA ILE A 139 12.61 -21.67 2.02
C ILE A 139 12.54 -20.23 2.53
N SER A 140 13.26 -19.31 1.89
CA SER A 140 13.23 -17.88 2.25
C SER A 140 13.06 -16.97 1.05
N CYS A 141 12.47 -15.80 1.24
CA CYS A 141 12.37 -14.78 0.20
C CYS A 141 13.73 -14.31 -0.28
N THR A 142 14.71 -14.23 0.62
CA THR A 142 16.10 -13.88 0.27
C THR A 142 16.72 -14.87 -0.72
N GLU A 143 16.55 -16.18 -0.52
CA GLU A 143 17.05 -17.19 -1.47
C GLU A 143 16.27 -17.17 -2.77
N ASN A 144 14.97 -16.96 -2.71
CA ASN A 144 14.13 -16.81 -3.90
C ASN A 144 14.60 -15.62 -4.74
N PHE A 145 14.87 -14.46 -4.13
CA PHE A 145 15.44 -13.32 -4.82
C PHE A 145 16.83 -13.58 -5.39
N ASN A 146 17.73 -14.21 -4.62
CA ASN A 146 19.07 -14.54 -5.10
C ASN A 146 19.03 -15.42 -6.36
N ARG A 147 18.10 -16.37 -6.43
CA ARG A 147 17.92 -17.24 -7.58
C ARG A 147 17.37 -16.49 -8.79
N GLU A 148 16.35 -15.69 -8.59
CA GLU A 148 15.69 -14.94 -9.69
C GLU A 148 16.57 -13.80 -10.24
N LEU A 149 17.36 -13.15 -9.38
CA LEU A 149 18.22 -12.04 -9.77
C LEU A 149 19.53 -12.47 -10.44
N ALA A 150 19.90 -13.74 -10.36
CA ALA A 150 21.13 -14.26 -10.97
C ALA A 150 21.18 -14.02 -12.49
N VAL A 151 20.03 -14.03 -13.18
CA VAL A 151 19.94 -13.77 -14.63
C VAL A 151 20.31 -12.33 -15.00
N PHE A 152 20.30 -11.41 -14.05
CA PHE A 152 20.72 -10.01 -14.21
C PHE A 152 22.12 -9.75 -13.69
N ASN A 153 22.90 -10.80 -13.41
CA ASN A 153 24.26 -10.72 -12.82
C ASN A 153 24.30 -9.94 -11.49
N ILE A 154 23.21 -9.90 -10.74
CA ILE A 154 23.15 -9.29 -9.42
C ILE A 154 23.69 -10.28 -8.40
N ALA A 155 24.71 -9.86 -7.63
CA ALA A 155 25.36 -10.71 -6.64
C ALA A 155 24.37 -11.11 -5.52
N PRO A 156 24.39 -12.38 -5.06
CA PRO A 156 23.54 -12.84 -3.97
C PRO A 156 23.86 -12.11 -2.67
N ARG A 157 22.86 -11.93 -1.81
CA ARG A 157 22.97 -11.32 -0.48
C ARG A 157 22.48 -12.29 0.60
N ALA A 158 22.97 -12.10 1.82
CA ALA A 158 22.47 -12.82 2.99
C ALA A 158 21.09 -12.32 3.45
N GLY A 159 20.69 -11.13 3.05
CA GLY A 159 19.38 -10.51 3.30
C GLY A 159 19.15 -9.36 2.34
N TRP A 160 17.93 -9.25 1.85
CA TRP A 160 17.52 -8.18 0.95
C TRP A 160 16.67 -7.16 1.70
N PRO A 161 17.06 -5.86 1.72
CA PRO A 161 16.13 -4.79 2.08
C PRO A 161 14.97 -4.80 1.10
N ALA A 162 13.77 -5.04 1.59
CA ALA A 162 12.59 -5.15 0.76
C ALA A 162 11.50 -4.17 1.24
N ILE A 163 10.53 -3.94 0.39
CA ILE A 163 9.22 -3.41 0.81
C ILE A 163 8.31 -4.63 0.94
N ASN A 164 7.82 -4.86 2.14
CA ASN A 164 7.01 -6.03 2.46
C ASN A 164 5.54 -5.62 2.38
N PHE A 165 4.96 -5.69 1.18
CA PHE A 165 3.55 -5.37 0.97
C PHE A 165 2.66 -6.36 1.72
N PHE A 166 1.58 -5.83 2.29
CA PHE A 166 0.57 -6.54 3.08
C PHE A 166 1.06 -7.03 4.45
N PHE A 167 2.35 -6.93 4.76
CA PHE A 167 2.89 -7.32 6.04
C PHE A 167 2.48 -6.34 7.13
N ASN A 168 1.79 -6.83 8.17
CA ASN A 168 1.26 -6.02 9.26
C ASN A 168 2.24 -5.96 10.42
N THR A 169 3.12 -4.96 10.43
CA THR A 169 4.05 -4.71 11.53
C THR A 169 3.69 -3.44 12.28
N HIS A 170 4.06 -3.39 13.55
CA HIS A 170 4.01 -2.18 14.34
C HIS A 170 5.13 -2.13 15.37
N VAL A 171 5.41 -0.93 15.85
CA VAL A 171 6.40 -0.69 16.90
C VAL A 171 5.68 -0.51 18.22
N GLU A 172 5.91 -1.42 19.15
CA GLU A 172 5.40 -1.33 20.51
C GLU A 172 6.00 -0.15 21.27
N PRO A 173 5.34 0.38 22.32
CA PRO A 173 5.88 1.47 23.13
C PRO A 173 7.26 1.16 23.74
N CYS A 174 7.60 -0.11 23.96
CA CYS A 174 8.91 -0.56 24.43
C CYS A 174 9.98 -0.65 23.32
N GLY A 175 9.61 -0.38 22.06
CA GLY A 175 10.50 -0.45 20.89
C GLY A 175 10.57 -1.82 20.22
N THR A 176 9.82 -2.82 20.68
CA THR A 176 9.73 -4.11 20.01
C THR A 176 8.96 -3.98 18.70
N LEU A 177 9.45 -4.63 17.64
CA LEU A 177 8.69 -4.81 16.40
C LEU A 177 7.83 -6.06 16.54
N SER A 178 6.54 -5.90 16.38
CA SER A 178 5.57 -6.99 16.39
C SER A 178 5.05 -7.22 14.98
N ALA A 179 4.85 -8.48 14.62
CA ALA A 179 4.18 -8.91 13.41
C ALA A 179 2.82 -9.51 13.77
N ASP A 180 1.78 -8.96 13.18
CA ASP A 180 0.41 -9.42 13.35
C ASP A 180 -0.13 -10.02 12.05
N GLU A 181 -1.27 -10.68 12.14
CA GLU A 181 -1.97 -11.19 10.99
C GLU A 181 -2.28 -10.05 9.99
N PRO A 182 -2.00 -10.24 8.68
CA PRO A 182 -2.26 -9.23 7.67
C PRO A 182 -3.73 -8.79 7.59
N TRP A 183 -3.94 -7.54 7.22
CA TRP A 183 -5.29 -6.99 7.01
C TRP A 183 -5.80 -7.18 5.59
N SER A 184 -4.95 -7.67 4.69
CA SER A 184 -5.34 -7.91 3.31
C SER A 184 -6.39 -9.03 3.19
N ARG A 185 -7.24 -8.88 2.20
CA ARG A 185 -8.29 -9.84 1.81
C ARG A 185 -8.02 -10.32 0.41
N ALA A 186 -8.66 -11.39 0.02
CA ALA A 186 -8.59 -11.89 -1.35
C ALA A 186 -8.87 -10.79 -2.38
N GLY A 187 -7.91 -10.56 -3.27
CA GLY A 187 -7.98 -9.54 -4.32
C GLY A 187 -7.55 -8.13 -3.89
N ASP A 188 -7.15 -7.91 -2.66
CA ASP A 188 -6.53 -6.64 -2.25
C ASP A 188 -5.21 -6.42 -3.00
N TYR A 189 -4.86 -5.16 -3.26
CA TYR A 189 -3.70 -4.84 -4.07
C TYR A 189 -3.06 -3.48 -3.74
N VAL A 190 -1.83 -3.33 -4.21
CA VAL A 190 -1.13 -2.05 -4.34
C VAL A 190 -0.87 -1.78 -5.81
N LEU A 191 -1.14 -0.55 -6.28
CA LEU A 191 -0.82 -0.09 -7.63
C LEU A 191 0.29 0.94 -7.58
N LEU A 192 1.39 0.64 -8.24
CA LEU A 192 2.58 1.47 -8.34
C LEU A 192 2.72 2.02 -9.77
N ARG A 193 3.33 3.20 -9.91
CA ARG A 193 3.75 3.75 -11.21
C ARG A 193 5.27 3.85 -11.24
N ALA A 194 5.91 3.27 -12.25
CA ALA A 194 7.34 3.37 -12.46
C ALA A 194 7.73 4.79 -12.90
N LYS A 195 8.78 5.33 -12.29
CA LYS A 195 9.32 6.68 -12.64
C LYS A 195 10.51 6.59 -13.58
N ARG A 196 11.06 5.42 -13.77
CA ARG A 196 12.18 5.07 -14.66
C ARG A 196 12.07 3.61 -15.08
N ASP A 197 12.91 3.16 -15.96
CA ASP A 197 12.98 1.74 -16.35
C ASP A 197 13.56 0.92 -15.19
N LEU A 198 12.87 -0.15 -14.82
CA LEU A 198 13.17 -0.95 -13.64
C LEU A 198 13.26 -2.44 -13.95
N VAL A 199 14.12 -3.13 -13.23
CA VAL A 199 14.03 -4.56 -12.98
C VAL A 199 13.46 -4.74 -11.57
N CYS A 200 12.29 -5.34 -11.49
CA CYS A 200 11.59 -5.60 -10.25
C CYS A 200 11.58 -7.09 -9.92
N ALA A 201 11.48 -7.42 -8.64
CA ALA A 201 11.19 -8.77 -8.19
C ALA A 201 10.16 -8.75 -7.07
N SER A 202 9.21 -9.67 -7.15
CA SER A 202 8.23 -9.94 -6.07
C SER A 202 8.37 -11.39 -5.63
N SER A 203 8.28 -11.61 -4.30
CA SER A 203 8.28 -12.94 -3.70
C SER A 203 7.00 -13.12 -2.88
N ALA A 204 6.28 -14.22 -3.11
CA ALA A 204 5.22 -14.68 -2.21
C ALA A 204 5.90 -15.31 -1.00
N CYS A 205 5.87 -14.62 0.15
CA CYS A 205 6.62 -14.97 1.34
C CYS A 205 6.27 -16.38 1.83
N PRO A 206 7.27 -17.24 2.13
CA PRO A 206 7.06 -18.61 2.57
C PRO A 206 6.81 -18.77 4.08
N ASP A 207 6.77 -17.66 4.84
CA ASP A 207 6.69 -17.71 6.29
C ASP A 207 5.40 -18.38 6.76
N ASP A 208 5.54 -19.47 7.51
CA ASP A 208 4.45 -20.25 8.11
C ASP A 208 4.69 -20.50 9.61
N ILE A 209 5.73 -19.89 10.18
CA ILE A 209 6.10 -20.07 11.59
C ILE A 209 5.58 -18.94 12.49
N ASP A 210 5.03 -17.87 11.89
CA ASP A 210 4.42 -16.75 12.58
C ASP A 210 3.17 -16.25 11.81
N PRO A 211 2.43 -15.25 12.31
CA PRO A 211 1.20 -14.79 11.65
C PRO A 211 1.40 -13.99 10.37
N ALA A 212 2.63 -13.77 9.89
CA ALA A 212 2.96 -12.91 8.74
C ALA A 212 2.19 -13.22 7.44
N ASN A 213 1.81 -14.48 7.24
CA ASN A 213 1.00 -14.94 6.11
C ASN A 213 -0.30 -15.64 6.55
N GLY A 214 -0.87 -15.24 7.70
CA GLY A 214 -2.03 -15.90 8.25
C GLY A 214 -1.80 -17.39 8.51
N TRP A 215 -0.56 -17.77 8.83
CA TRP A 215 -0.10 -19.16 9.11
C TRP A 215 -0.08 -20.11 7.88
N THR A 216 -0.43 -19.61 6.70
CA THR A 216 -0.49 -20.45 5.50
C THR A 216 -0.13 -19.63 4.27
N PRO A 217 1.08 -19.79 3.72
CA PRO A 217 1.50 -19.05 2.53
C PRO A 217 0.59 -19.34 1.32
N THR A 218 0.27 -18.29 0.58
CA THR A 218 -0.56 -18.34 -0.62
C THR A 218 0.10 -17.59 -1.78
N ASP A 219 -0.57 -17.54 -2.94
CA ASP A 219 -0.02 -16.98 -4.16
C ASP A 219 -0.17 -15.46 -4.23
N ILE A 220 0.71 -14.84 -5.02
CA ILE A 220 0.64 -13.43 -5.41
C ILE A 220 0.45 -13.34 -6.92
N GLN A 221 -0.32 -12.36 -7.38
CA GLN A 221 -0.44 -12.02 -8.79
C GLN A 221 0.13 -10.63 -9.05
N VAL A 222 0.90 -10.48 -10.13
CA VAL A 222 1.44 -9.19 -10.56
C VAL A 222 0.94 -8.88 -11.96
N ARG A 223 0.32 -7.71 -12.15
CA ARG A 223 -0.10 -7.22 -13.46
C ARG A 223 0.64 -5.95 -13.84
N ILE A 224 1.10 -5.90 -15.08
CA ILE A 224 1.75 -4.72 -15.64
C ILE A 224 0.81 -4.08 -16.64
N TYR A 225 0.63 -2.75 -16.56
CA TYR A 225 -0.21 -1.99 -17.49
C TYR A 225 0.59 -0.93 -18.23
N SER A 226 0.12 -0.60 -19.44
CA SER A 226 0.73 0.42 -20.29
C SER A 226 0.78 1.79 -19.62
N ALA A 227 1.85 2.55 -19.93
CA ALA A 227 1.99 3.95 -19.53
C ALA A 227 0.90 4.87 -20.09
N GLU A 228 0.16 4.43 -21.11
CA GLU A 228 -0.95 5.18 -21.71
C GLU A 228 -2.18 5.27 -20.81
N HIS A 229 -2.30 4.35 -19.84
CA HIS A 229 -3.40 4.39 -18.87
C HIS A 229 -3.16 5.44 -17.79
N GLU A 230 -4.26 5.99 -17.27
CA GLU A 230 -4.27 6.86 -16.12
C GLU A 230 -5.22 6.29 -15.06
N PHE A 231 -4.69 6.01 -13.89
CA PHE A 231 -5.47 5.50 -12.76
C PHE A 231 -5.59 6.56 -11.66
N PRO A 232 -6.79 6.73 -11.07
CA PRO A 232 -6.98 7.69 -9.99
C PRO A 232 -6.20 7.29 -8.74
N ARG A 233 -5.71 8.28 -7.98
CA ARG A 233 -5.13 8.01 -6.66
C ARG A 233 -6.21 7.60 -5.68
N SER A 234 -5.92 6.59 -4.87
CA SER A 234 -6.88 6.04 -3.92
C SER A 234 -6.17 5.26 -2.81
N ILE A 235 -6.68 5.34 -1.58
CA ILE A 235 -6.21 4.55 -0.44
C ILE A 235 -7.40 4.01 0.33
N ALA A 236 -7.31 2.78 0.80
CA ALA A 236 -8.30 2.21 1.70
C ALA A 236 -8.22 2.89 3.06
N ASN A 237 -9.37 3.28 3.58
CA ASN A 237 -9.51 3.78 4.93
C ASN A 237 -10.23 2.72 5.77
N ARG A 238 -9.48 2.07 6.66
CA ARG A 238 -9.96 1.06 7.61
C ARG A 238 -9.47 1.40 9.00
N THR A 239 -10.28 1.16 10.00
CA THR A 239 -9.90 1.25 11.41
C THR A 239 -9.71 -0.11 12.06
N THR A 240 -10.28 -1.16 11.48
CA THR A 240 -10.13 -2.56 11.91
C THR A 240 -9.99 -3.50 10.71
N PRO A 241 -9.43 -4.71 10.90
CA PRO A 241 -9.29 -5.68 9.80
C PRO A 241 -10.65 -6.15 9.23
N GLU A 242 -11.71 -6.13 10.03
CA GLU A 242 -13.05 -6.58 9.62
C GLU A 242 -13.80 -5.52 8.82
N GLU A 243 -13.42 -4.24 8.94
CA GLU A 243 -14.09 -3.15 8.24
C GLU A 243 -13.86 -3.27 6.73
N LEU A 244 -14.93 -3.09 5.95
CA LEU A 244 -14.80 -3.02 4.49
C LEU A 244 -13.99 -1.77 4.11
N PRO A 245 -13.02 -1.89 3.18
CA PRO A 245 -12.24 -0.74 2.76
C PRO A 245 -13.13 0.31 2.10
N ARG A 246 -12.98 1.55 2.56
CA ARG A 246 -13.59 2.71 1.91
C ARG A 246 -12.50 3.44 1.15
N MET A 247 -12.55 3.32 -0.18
CA MET A 247 -11.59 4.01 -1.02
C MET A 247 -11.83 5.51 -1.00
N THR A 248 -10.77 6.28 -1.00
CA THR A 248 -10.84 7.75 -1.08
C THR A 248 -11.54 8.21 -2.36
N LEU A 249 -12.35 9.23 -2.22
CA LEU A 249 -13.11 9.83 -3.30
C LEU A 249 -12.45 11.13 -3.79
N GLN A 250 -12.66 11.45 -5.04
CA GLN A 250 -12.38 12.78 -5.57
C GLN A 250 -13.53 13.71 -5.25
N THR A 251 -13.24 14.96 -4.85
CA THR A 251 -14.26 15.97 -4.67
C THR A 251 -14.76 16.47 -6.03
N ALA A 252 -15.91 17.16 -6.06
CA ALA A 252 -16.41 17.80 -7.28
C ALA A 252 -15.43 18.84 -7.87
N PHE A 253 -14.51 19.35 -7.05
CA PHE A 253 -13.50 20.34 -7.45
C PHE A 253 -12.15 19.71 -7.84
N HIS A 254 -11.99 18.40 -7.68
CA HIS A 254 -10.70 17.71 -7.86
C HIS A 254 -10.06 18.00 -9.23
N ARG A 255 -10.83 18.00 -10.31
CA ARG A 255 -10.34 18.33 -11.65
C ARG A 255 -9.71 19.73 -11.72
N ARG A 256 -10.24 20.70 -10.96
CA ARG A 256 -9.70 22.05 -10.92
C ARG A 256 -8.47 22.15 -10.03
N THR A 257 -8.52 21.53 -8.85
CA THR A 257 -7.41 21.57 -7.91
C THR A 257 -6.21 20.77 -8.41
N SER A 258 -6.42 19.63 -9.09
CA SER A 258 -5.33 18.82 -9.67
C SER A 258 -4.61 19.48 -10.86
N ALA A 259 -5.21 20.50 -11.48
CA ALA A 259 -4.54 21.33 -12.47
C ALA A 259 -3.56 22.35 -11.83
N LEU A 260 -3.66 22.58 -10.52
CA LEU A 260 -2.89 23.56 -9.77
C LEU A 260 -1.87 22.94 -8.82
N THR A 261 -2.01 21.67 -8.49
CA THR A 261 -1.09 20.93 -7.61
C THR A 261 -1.22 19.43 -7.82
N GLN A 262 -0.12 18.71 -7.60
CA GLN A 262 -0.12 17.25 -7.49
C GLN A 262 0.00 16.79 -6.01
N ARG A 263 0.01 17.72 -5.06
CA ARG A 263 0.20 17.46 -3.63
C ARG A 263 -1.14 17.31 -2.95
N PHE A 264 -1.63 16.07 -2.90
CA PHE A 264 -2.90 15.71 -2.28
C PHE A 264 -2.67 14.88 -1.02
N ILE A 265 -3.57 15.03 -0.06
CA ILE A 265 -3.68 14.19 1.13
C ILE A 265 -5.10 13.61 1.21
N GLU A 266 -5.22 12.45 1.83
CA GLU A 266 -6.52 11.91 2.22
C GLU A 266 -7.05 12.69 3.44
N TYR A 267 -8.32 13.10 3.37
CA TYR A 267 -9.01 13.70 4.49
C TYR A 267 -10.48 13.27 4.51
N ARG A 268 -10.87 12.50 5.52
CA ARG A 268 -12.24 11.98 5.72
C ARG A 268 -12.84 11.30 4.48
N GLY A 269 -12.04 10.51 3.81
CA GLY A 269 -12.44 9.75 2.62
C GLY A 269 -12.37 10.53 1.31
N TYR A 270 -11.75 11.71 1.29
CA TYR A 270 -11.59 12.52 0.09
C TYR A 270 -10.15 12.98 -0.14
N TRP A 271 -9.76 13.09 -1.41
CA TRP A 271 -8.52 13.73 -1.83
C TRP A 271 -8.65 15.24 -1.77
N LEU A 272 -7.88 15.87 -0.88
CA LEU A 272 -7.77 17.33 -0.79
C LEU A 272 -6.34 17.78 -1.12
N PRO A 273 -6.15 18.94 -1.79
CA PRO A 273 -4.83 19.53 -1.93
C PRO A 273 -4.26 19.87 -0.56
N SER A 274 -3.01 19.47 -0.30
CA SER A 274 -2.28 19.80 0.92
C SER A 274 -1.59 21.15 0.83
N GLU A 275 -1.19 21.52 -0.39
CA GLU A 275 -0.63 22.83 -0.73
C GLU A 275 -0.68 23.04 -2.25
N PHE A 276 -0.64 24.27 -2.70
CA PHE A 276 -0.59 24.62 -4.12
C PHE A 276 0.84 24.91 -4.55
N GLU A 277 1.23 24.39 -5.72
CA GLU A 277 2.57 24.55 -6.27
C GLU A 277 2.87 26.03 -6.57
N GLY A 278 4.10 26.45 -6.25
CA GLY A 278 4.55 27.85 -6.47
C GLY A 278 4.17 28.86 -5.38
N TRP A 279 3.22 28.53 -4.50
CA TRP A 279 2.78 29.44 -3.42
C TRP A 279 3.38 29.05 -2.06
N GLY A 280 3.22 27.79 -1.67
CA GLY A 280 3.66 27.25 -0.39
C GLY A 280 2.81 27.69 0.80
N ARG A 281 2.92 26.93 1.87
CA ARG A 281 2.07 27.04 3.09
C ARG A 281 2.01 28.43 3.70
N ARG A 282 3.16 29.15 3.70
CA ARG A 282 3.23 30.47 4.30
C ARG A 282 2.40 31.49 3.51
N ALA A 283 2.50 31.48 2.17
CA ALA A 283 1.74 32.41 1.33
C ALA A 283 0.23 32.12 1.40
N GLU A 284 -0.15 30.85 1.44
CA GLU A 284 -1.55 30.44 1.61
C GLU A 284 -2.12 30.87 2.97
N TYR A 285 -1.33 30.70 4.05
CA TYR A 285 -1.71 31.19 5.38
C TYR A 285 -1.92 32.70 5.40
N LEU A 286 -1.00 33.46 4.82
CA LEU A 286 -1.11 34.92 4.75
C LEU A 286 -2.30 35.36 3.89
N ALA A 287 -2.58 34.66 2.79
CA ALA A 287 -3.76 34.92 1.99
C ALA A 287 -5.06 34.74 2.80
N CYS A 288 -5.13 33.68 3.61
CA CYS A 288 -6.26 33.44 4.51
C CYS A 288 -6.41 34.53 5.58
N ARG A 289 -5.30 35.11 6.07
CA ARG A 289 -5.32 36.11 7.13
C ARG A 289 -5.53 37.57 6.63
N GLU A 290 -4.99 37.90 5.47
CA GLU A 290 -4.90 39.26 4.97
C GLU A 290 -5.66 39.49 3.68
N ARG A 291 -6.15 38.43 3.03
CA ARG A 291 -6.84 38.50 1.73
C ARG A 291 -8.06 37.62 1.73
N VAL A 292 -8.24 36.82 0.67
CA VAL A 292 -9.33 35.86 0.49
C VAL A 292 -8.76 34.49 0.21
N ALA A 293 -9.33 33.46 0.84
CA ALA A 293 -9.04 32.06 0.56
C ALA A 293 -10.34 31.33 0.21
N VAL A 294 -10.25 30.41 -0.75
CA VAL A 294 -11.33 29.48 -1.09
C VAL A 294 -10.92 28.09 -0.62
N MET A 295 -11.79 27.45 0.13
CA MET A 295 -11.54 26.11 0.67
C MET A 295 -12.59 25.13 0.18
N ASP A 296 -12.15 23.92 -0.20
CA ASP A 296 -13.05 22.81 -0.51
C ASP A 296 -13.49 22.14 0.82
N LEU A 297 -14.74 22.31 1.17
CA LEU A 297 -15.35 21.75 2.38
C LEU A 297 -16.17 20.46 2.07
N THR A 298 -15.98 19.84 0.91
CA THR A 298 -16.69 18.59 0.54
C THR A 298 -16.57 17.50 1.62
N PRO A 299 -15.41 17.27 2.26
CA PRO A 299 -15.27 16.22 3.27
C PRO A 299 -16.02 16.50 4.58
N LEU A 300 -16.42 17.74 4.83
CA LEU A 300 -17.21 18.05 6.01
C LEU A 300 -18.65 17.57 5.80
N ARG A 301 -19.12 16.71 6.70
CA ARG A 301 -20.51 16.23 6.65
C ARG A 301 -21.48 17.39 6.88
N LYS A 302 -22.54 17.41 6.12
CA LYS A 302 -23.66 18.32 6.24
C LYS A 302 -24.82 17.52 6.78
N PHE A 303 -25.48 18.05 7.80
CA PHE A 303 -26.64 17.45 8.42
C PHE A 303 -27.81 18.42 8.26
N GLU A 304 -28.91 17.93 7.72
CA GLU A 304 -30.18 18.63 7.70
C GLU A 304 -31.04 18.07 8.84
N VAL A 305 -31.50 18.96 9.70
CA VAL A 305 -32.36 18.60 10.81
C VAL A 305 -33.66 19.36 10.64
N VAL A 306 -34.74 18.66 10.30
CA VAL A 306 -36.04 19.22 9.98
C VAL A 306 -37.10 18.65 10.91
N GLY A 307 -38.16 19.40 11.11
CA GLY A 307 -39.33 19.03 11.90
C GLY A 307 -39.62 20.02 13.03
N PRO A 308 -40.79 19.89 13.69
CA PRO A 308 -41.27 20.88 14.66
C PRO A 308 -40.35 20.97 15.90
N ASP A 309 -39.63 19.92 16.26
CA ASP A 309 -38.72 19.86 17.40
C ASP A 309 -37.24 20.02 17.02
N ALA A 310 -36.92 20.35 15.76
CA ALA A 310 -35.52 20.43 15.28
C ALA A 310 -34.68 21.43 16.10
N GLU A 311 -35.19 22.64 16.33
CA GLU A 311 -34.56 23.65 17.17
C GLU A 311 -34.34 23.14 18.61
N ARG A 312 -35.34 22.51 19.19
CA ARG A 312 -35.28 21.99 20.56
C ARG A 312 -34.23 20.89 20.69
N LEU A 313 -34.18 19.97 19.74
CA LEU A 313 -33.17 18.92 19.68
C LEU A 313 -31.76 19.51 19.57
N LEU A 314 -31.53 20.43 18.65
CA LEU A 314 -30.20 21.06 18.48
C LEU A 314 -29.82 21.90 19.71
N GLN A 315 -30.76 22.61 20.32
CA GLN A 315 -30.54 23.38 21.54
C GLN A 315 -30.15 22.48 22.73
N TYR A 316 -30.70 21.28 22.78
CA TYR A 316 -30.37 20.29 23.82
C TYR A 316 -29.02 19.61 23.57
N ALA A 317 -28.73 19.23 22.29
CA ALA A 317 -27.56 18.44 21.94
C ALA A 317 -26.27 19.24 21.80
N LEU A 318 -26.37 20.56 21.53
CA LEU A 318 -25.19 21.40 21.25
C LEU A 318 -24.89 22.35 22.43
N THR A 319 -23.61 22.60 22.64
CA THR A 319 -23.14 23.59 23.63
C THR A 319 -23.38 25.04 23.20
N ARG A 320 -23.66 25.27 21.91
CA ARG A 320 -23.97 26.60 21.35
C ARG A 320 -25.47 26.90 21.45
N ASN A 321 -25.79 28.12 21.78
CA ASN A 321 -27.19 28.57 21.73
C ASN A 321 -27.66 28.74 20.28
N VAL A 322 -28.38 27.75 19.77
CA VAL A 322 -28.85 27.68 18.39
C VAL A 322 -29.85 28.80 18.08
N ARG A 323 -30.65 29.25 19.06
CA ARG A 323 -31.62 30.33 18.92
C ARG A 323 -31.00 31.69 18.58
N ARG A 324 -29.70 31.83 18.80
CA ARG A 324 -28.95 33.04 18.47
C ARG A 324 -28.36 33.04 17.05
N LEU A 325 -28.53 31.95 16.30
CA LEU A 325 -28.12 31.88 14.91
C LEU A 325 -29.21 32.58 14.08
N SER A 326 -28.84 33.72 13.50
CA SER A 326 -29.68 34.36 12.48
C SER A 326 -29.47 33.65 11.13
N VAL A 327 -30.53 33.43 10.39
CA VAL A 327 -30.48 32.98 9.00
C VAL A 327 -30.24 34.21 8.11
#